data_877df7938cc854c22bbd550f2a1c0f6b
#
_entry.id   877df7938cc854c22bbd550f2a1c0f6b
#
_cell.length_a   1.000
_cell.length_b   1.000
_cell.length_c   1.000
_cell.angle_alpha   90.00
_cell.angle_beta   90.00
_cell.angle_gamma   90.00
#
_symmetry.space_group_name_H-M   'P 1'
#
loop_
_entity.id
_entity.type
_entity.pdbx_description
1 polymer ?
#
loop_
_entity_poly.entity_id
_entity_poly.type
_entity_poly.pdbx_seq_one_letter_code
_entity_poly.pdbx_strand_id
1 'polypeptide(L)'
;SGARIKRGPRMIAMMMPILALGKGRFTINGKGTLLKRPNKPMAQALRALGVDIIGRDKDFRLPIILEAKGGIPGGTVKVDANMSSQTISSLLNIAPFIGKDTSVIIKDKLVSAPYIDITIDILNKAGVRIRKRQGNCFFITAHQGFRPAVKFVIHGDYSSAAFLMAASCLVKSDVT
;
A
#
# COMPACT_ATOMS: atom_id res chain seq x y z
N SER A 1 14.14 -12.15 12.98
CA SER A 1 14.34 -10.71 13.26
C SER A 1 12.98 -10.02 13.32
N GLY A 2 12.72 -9.26 14.40
CA GLY A 2 11.47 -8.56 14.61
C GLY A 2 11.57 -7.11 14.11
N ALA A 3 10.70 -6.72 13.18
CA ALA A 3 10.58 -5.31 12.79
C ALA A 3 9.66 -4.57 13.77
N ARG A 4 10.19 -3.54 14.44
CA ARG A 4 9.40 -2.70 15.35
C ARG A 4 9.04 -1.38 14.67
N ILE A 5 7.75 -1.20 14.36
CA ILE A 5 7.23 0.03 13.78
C ILE A 5 6.86 1.01 14.91
N LYS A 6 7.52 2.16 14.97
CA LYS A 6 7.31 3.15 16.04
C LYS A 6 6.20 4.17 15.75
N ARG A 7 5.81 4.41 14.49
CA ARG A 7 4.83 5.46 14.11
C ARG A 7 3.93 5.04 12.94
N GLY A 8 2.66 5.44 13.03
CA GLY A 8 1.67 5.54 11.97
C GLY A 8 1.05 4.24 11.45
N PRO A 9 -0.29 4.17 11.39
CA PRO A 9 -1.01 2.99 10.87
C PRO A 9 -0.77 2.78 9.36
N ARG A 10 -0.43 3.84 8.64
CA ARG A 10 -0.11 3.79 7.20
C ARG A 10 1.10 2.92 6.92
N MET A 11 2.10 2.94 7.80
CA MET A 11 3.31 2.13 7.63
C MET A 11 3.03 0.63 7.68
N ILE A 12 2.09 0.16 8.50
CA ILE A 12 1.78 -1.27 8.59
C ILE A 12 1.24 -1.79 7.25
N ALA A 13 0.28 -1.08 6.66
CA ALA A 13 -0.29 -1.44 5.37
C ALA A 13 0.76 -1.46 4.24
N MET A 14 1.77 -0.60 4.30
CA MET A 14 2.86 -0.57 3.31
C MET A 14 3.94 -1.62 3.60
N MET A 15 4.26 -1.87 4.86
CA MET A 15 5.32 -2.81 5.24
C MET A 15 4.92 -4.27 5.06
N MET A 16 3.67 -4.64 5.31
CA MET A 16 3.21 -6.03 5.17
C MET A 16 3.50 -6.60 3.78
N PRO A 17 3.11 -5.97 2.66
CA PRO A 17 3.40 -6.49 1.34
C PRO A 17 4.89 -6.52 1.01
N ILE A 18 5.68 -5.55 1.49
CA ILE A 18 7.14 -5.54 1.29
C ILE A 18 7.79 -6.74 2.02
N LEU A 19 7.41 -6.99 3.27
CA LEU A 19 7.91 -8.13 4.03
C LEU A 19 7.51 -9.46 3.39
N ALA A 20 6.34 -9.51 2.76
CA ALA A 20 5.86 -10.70 2.08
C ALA A 20 6.70 -11.11 0.85
N LEU A 21 7.43 -10.16 0.22
CA LEU A 21 8.38 -10.45 -0.84
C LEU A 21 9.67 -11.10 -0.33
N GLY A 22 9.97 -10.97 0.97
CA GLY A 22 11.16 -11.53 1.58
C GLY A 22 11.09 -13.04 1.80
N LYS A 23 12.06 -13.57 2.58
CA LYS A 23 12.10 -14.96 3.00
C LYS A 23 12.27 -15.04 4.51
N GLY A 24 11.39 -15.80 5.18
CA GLY A 24 11.47 -16.02 6.63
C GLY A 24 10.19 -15.61 7.36
N ARG A 25 10.24 -15.71 8.67
CA ARG A 25 9.14 -15.35 9.57
C ARG A 25 9.33 -13.94 10.10
N PHE A 26 8.33 -13.09 9.85
CA PHE A 26 8.32 -11.70 10.31
C PHE A 26 7.20 -11.49 11.32
N THR A 27 7.54 -10.89 12.46
CA THR A 27 6.55 -10.46 13.45
C THR A 27 6.42 -8.94 13.42
N ILE A 28 5.26 -8.46 13.03
CA ILE A 28 4.92 -7.04 13.03
C ILE A 28 4.22 -6.73 14.33
N ASN A 29 4.81 -5.84 15.13
CA ASN A 29 4.25 -5.40 16.40
C ASN A 29 4.22 -3.87 16.49
N GLY A 30 3.50 -3.34 17.48
CA GLY A 30 3.36 -1.91 17.69
C GLY A 30 3.00 -1.59 19.13
N LYS A 31 2.73 -0.31 19.40
CA LYS A 31 2.32 0.18 20.73
C LYS A 31 1.11 1.10 20.63
N GLY A 32 0.41 1.25 21.75
CA GLY A 32 -0.69 2.20 21.91
C GLY A 32 -1.85 1.92 20.96
N THR A 33 -2.31 2.93 20.25
CA THR A 33 -3.47 2.86 19.33
C THR A 33 -3.26 1.92 18.15
N LEU A 34 -2.01 1.61 17.77
CA LEU A 34 -1.72 0.67 16.69
C LEU A 34 -2.21 -0.74 16.98
N LEU A 35 -2.19 -1.16 18.25
CA LEU A 35 -2.67 -2.48 18.68
C LEU A 35 -4.17 -2.69 18.47
N LYS A 36 -4.94 -1.59 18.42
CA LYS A 36 -6.40 -1.61 18.28
C LYS A 36 -6.85 -1.53 16.81
N ARG A 37 -5.96 -1.18 15.89
CA ARG A 37 -6.33 -0.95 14.48
C ARG A 37 -6.42 -2.26 13.70
N PRO A 38 -7.51 -2.45 12.92
CA PRO A 38 -7.66 -3.60 12.06
C PRO A 38 -6.73 -3.48 10.83
N ASN A 39 -6.12 -4.60 10.46
CA ASN A 39 -5.33 -4.72 9.23
C ASN A 39 -5.92 -5.78 8.28
N LYS A 40 -7.15 -6.21 8.56
CA LYS A 40 -7.88 -7.25 7.85
C LYS A 40 -7.85 -7.08 6.32
N PRO A 41 -8.10 -5.89 5.78
CA PRO A 41 -8.13 -5.72 4.33
C PRO A 41 -6.81 -6.12 3.66
N MET A 42 -5.68 -5.60 4.15
CA MET A 42 -4.37 -5.94 3.60
C MET A 42 -4.02 -7.42 3.81
N ALA A 43 -4.30 -7.95 4.99
CA ALA A 43 -4.05 -9.35 5.29
C ALA A 43 -4.84 -10.29 4.39
N GLN A 44 -6.11 -9.98 4.13
CA GLN A 44 -6.94 -10.76 3.20
C GLN A 44 -6.45 -10.67 1.75
N ALA A 45 -6.05 -9.48 1.30
CA ALA A 45 -5.49 -9.29 -0.03
C ALA A 45 -4.20 -10.09 -0.23
N LEU A 46 -3.29 -10.06 0.74
CA LEU A 46 -2.05 -10.84 0.68
C LEU A 46 -2.30 -12.35 0.78
N ARG A 47 -3.26 -12.79 1.59
CA ARG A 47 -3.67 -14.21 1.63
C ARG A 47 -4.23 -14.68 0.29
N ALA A 48 -5.03 -13.86 -0.37
CA ALA A 48 -5.54 -14.16 -1.72
C ALA A 48 -4.42 -14.28 -2.76
N LEU A 49 -3.26 -13.64 -2.52
CA LEU A 49 -2.06 -13.75 -3.35
C LEU A 49 -1.12 -14.88 -2.89
N GLY A 50 -1.52 -15.70 -1.91
CA GLY A 50 -0.78 -16.89 -1.47
C GLY A 50 0.21 -16.64 -0.33
N VAL A 51 0.07 -15.56 0.43
CA VAL A 51 0.91 -15.26 1.59
C VAL A 51 0.29 -15.81 2.87
N ASP A 52 1.07 -16.50 3.69
CA ASP A 52 0.63 -17.01 4.98
C ASP A 52 0.74 -15.93 6.05
N ILE A 53 -0.41 -15.49 6.59
CA ILE A 53 -0.48 -14.42 7.58
C ILE A 53 -1.38 -14.85 8.74
N ILE A 54 -0.90 -14.66 9.95
CA ILE A 54 -1.63 -14.90 11.19
C ILE A 54 -1.73 -13.58 11.94
N GLY A 55 -2.94 -13.15 12.26
CA GLY A 55 -3.19 -11.99 13.12
C GLY A 55 -3.58 -12.42 14.51
N ARG A 56 -3.57 -11.48 15.45
CA ARG A 56 -4.03 -11.69 16.82
C ARG A 56 -5.49 -12.15 16.89
N ASP A 57 -6.32 -11.66 16.00
CA ASP A 57 -7.75 -11.90 15.93
C ASP A 57 -8.26 -11.86 14.48
N LYS A 58 -9.58 -11.99 14.28
CA LYS A 58 -10.25 -11.96 12.98
C LYS A 58 -10.07 -10.66 12.19
N ASP A 59 -9.70 -9.57 12.88
CA ASP A 59 -9.45 -8.26 12.28
C ASP A 59 -7.97 -8.03 11.98
N PHE A 60 -7.12 -9.05 12.21
CA PHE A 60 -5.67 -8.97 12.03
C PHE A 60 -5.05 -7.79 12.79
N ARG A 61 -5.46 -7.61 14.05
CA ARG A 61 -4.79 -6.66 14.94
C ARG A 61 -3.40 -7.16 15.30
N LEU A 62 -2.54 -6.23 15.66
CA LEU A 62 -1.17 -6.56 16.08
C LEU A 62 -1.13 -7.36 17.39
N PRO A 63 -0.17 -8.27 17.54
CA PRO A 63 0.89 -8.61 16.58
C PRO A 63 0.38 -9.43 15.38
N ILE A 64 1.03 -9.22 14.23
CA ILE A 64 0.80 -10.01 13.01
C ILE A 64 2.06 -10.81 12.71
N ILE A 65 1.89 -12.08 12.43
CA ILE A 65 2.96 -12.98 11.98
C ILE A 65 2.76 -13.23 10.49
N LEU A 66 3.82 -13.05 9.74
CA LEU A 66 3.87 -13.24 8.30
C LEU A 66 4.96 -14.25 7.97
N GLU A 67 4.58 -15.34 7.29
CA GLU A 67 5.51 -16.36 6.80
C GLU A 67 5.78 -16.09 5.31
N ALA A 68 6.95 -15.53 5.02
CA ALA A 68 7.37 -15.22 3.67
C ALA A 68 8.23 -16.34 3.09
N LYS A 69 7.88 -16.82 1.89
CA LYS A 69 8.52 -17.97 1.24
C LYS A 69 9.55 -17.58 0.18
N GLY A 70 9.97 -16.32 0.13
CA GLY A 70 10.92 -15.81 -0.87
C GLY A 70 10.22 -15.33 -2.15
N GLY A 71 9.04 -14.75 -2.00
CA GLY A 71 8.23 -14.21 -3.09
C GLY A 71 6.75 -14.43 -2.84
N ILE A 72 5.93 -13.73 -3.60
CA ILE A 72 4.47 -13.85 -3.58
C ILE A 72 4.06 -14.57 -4.86
N PRO A 73 3.27 -15.66 -4.79
CA PRO A 73 2.85 -16.40 -5.99
C PRO A 73 2.12 -15.54 -7.02
N GLY A 74 1.24 -14.66 -6.56
CA GLY A 74 0.48 -13.75 -7.42
C GLY A 74 -0.85 -14.29 -7.89
N GLY A 75 -1.50 -13.57 -8.80
CA GLY A 75 -2.82 -13.89 -9.34
C GLY A 75 -3.82 -12.76 -9.21
N THR A 76 -5.09 -13.09 -9.00
CA THR A 76 -6.16 -12.09 -8.90
C THR A 76 -6.53 -11.82 -7.45
N VAL A 77 -6.52 -10.55 -7.08
CA VAL A 77 -6.99 -10.09 -5.78
C VAL A 77 -8.19 -9.15 -5.96
N LYS A 78 -9.26 -9.44 -5.23
CA LYS A 78 -10.45 -8.58 -5.17
C LYS A 78 -10.41 -7.75 -3.90
N VAL A 79 -10.53 -6.45 -4.04
CA VAL A 79 -10.41 -5.45 -2.97
C VAL A 79 -11.70 -4.67 -2.90
N ASP A 80 -12.26 -4.48 -1.69
CA ASP A 80 -13.46 -3.68 -1.52
C ASP A 80 -13.13 -2.18 -1.65
N ALA A 81 -13.96 -1.41 -2.33
CA ALA A 81 -13.74 0.02 -2.59
C ALA A 81 -13.72 0.89 -1.32
N ASN A 82 -14.39 0.42 -0.25
CA ASN A 82 -14.36 1.05 1.07
C ASN A 82 -13.01 0.91 1.78
N MET A 83 -12.12 0.12 1.20
CA MET A 83 -10.76 0.00 1.71
C MET A 83 -9.97 1.27 1.40
N SER A 84 -9.11 1.61 2.31
CA SER A 84 -8.18 2.72 2.15
C SER A 84 -7.40 2.59 0.82
N SER A 85 -7.30 3.68 0.06
CA SER A 85 -6.43 3.79 -1.13
C SER A 85 -5.00 3.30 -0.85
N GLN A 86 -4.56 3.36 0.41
CA GLN A 86 -3.26 2.86 0.87
C GLN A 86 -3.08 1.37 0.62
N THR A 87 -4.13 0.54 0.83
CA THR A 87 -4.05 -0.90 0.57
C THR A 87 -3.86 -1.15 -0.92
N ILE A 88 -4.62 -0.45 -1.75
CA ILE A 88 -4.54 -0.57 -3.22
C ILE A 88 -3.16 -0.11 -3.70
N SER A 89 -2.72 1.08 -3.30
CA SER A 89 -1.40 1.62 -3.64
C SER A 89 -0.26 0.68 -3.20
N SER A 90 -0.38 0.09 -2.02
CA SER A 90 0.64 -0.84 -1.53
C SER A 90 0.70 -2.14 -2.33
N LEU A 91 -0.44 -2.66 -2.79
CA LEU A 91 -0.50 -3.82 -3.68
C LEU A 91 0.07 -3.49 -5.06
N LEU A 92 -0.24 -2.31 -5.62
CA LEU A 92 0.32 -1.85 -6.90
C LEU A 92 1.85 -1.71 -6.82
N ASN A 93 2.38 -1.22 -5.70
CA ASN A 93 3.82 -1.04 -5.49
C ASN A 93 4.59 -2.35 -5.49
N ILE A 94 4.01 -3.44 -4.97
CA ILE A 94 4.69 -4.75 -4.93
C ILE A 94 4.39 -5.61 -6.17
N ALA A 95 3.31 -5.32 -6.89
CA ALA A 95 2.86 -6.15 -8.01
C ALA A 95 3.94 -6.43 -9.08
N PRO A 96 4.85 -5.50 -9.41
CA PRO A 96 5.94 -5.76 -10.35
C PRO A 96 6.91 -6.87 -9.92
N PHE A 97 6.99 -7.14 -8.62
CA PHE A 97 7.91 -8.12 -8.01
C PHE A 97 7.26 -9.45 -7.68
N ILE A 98 5.97 -9.59 -7.99
CA ILE A 98 5.21 -10.82 -7.76
C ILE A 98 5.54 -11.84 -8.86
N GLY A 99 5.50 -13.13 -8.51
CA GLY A 99 5.94 -14.21 -9.40
C GLY A 99 5.07 -14.46 -10.64
N LYS A 100 3.81 -13.99 -10.63
CA LYS A 100 2.88 -14.10 -11.77
C LYS A 100 2.18 -12.78 -12.02
N ASP A 101 1.65 -12.62 -13.23
CA ASP A 101 0.78 -11.50 -13.58
C ASP A 101 -0.29 -11.30 -12.52
N THR A 102 -0.47 -10.06 -12.09
CA THR A 102 -1.37 -9.74 -10.98
C THR A 102 -2.48 -8.82 -11.46
N SER A 103 -3.72 -9.18 -11.08
CA SER A 103 -4.91 -8.36 -11.29
C SER A 103 -5.45 -7.89 -9.94
N VAL A 104 -5.49 -6.58 -9.75
CA VAL A 104 -6.14 -5.95 -8.60
C VAL A 104 -7.49 -5.45 -9.05
N ILE A 105 -8.55 -6.12 -8.62
CA ILE A 105 -9.94 -5.79 -8.98
C ILE A 105 -10.57 -5.08 -7.80
N ILE A 106 -11.03 -3.86 -8.02
CA ILE A 106 -11.74 -3.08 -7.01
C ILE A 106 -13.23 -3.27 -7.23
N LYS A 107 -13.88 -3.85 -6.22
CA LYS A 107 -15.33 -3.91 -6.17
C LYS A 107 -15.86 -2.52 -5.84
N ASP A 108 -16.93 -2.11 -6.48
CA ASP A 108 -17.62 -0.85 -6.24
C ASP A 108 -16.86 0.43 -6.65
N LYS A 109 -17.44 1.59 -6.31
CA LYS A 109 -16.91 2.91 -6.69
C LYS A 109 -15.71 3.30 -5.83
N LEU A 110 -14.62 3.64 -6.45
CA LEU A 110 -13.40 4.13 -5.80
C LEU A 110 -13.64 5.46 -5.09
N VAL A 111 -13.47 5.49 -3.76
CA VAL A 111 -13.67 6.69 -2.94
C VAL A 111 -12.46 7.64 -3.02
N SER A 112 -11.28 7.14 -3.30
CA SER A 112 -10.02 7.92 -3.27
C SER A 112 -9.18 7.70 -4.53
N ALA A 113 -9.80 7.82 -5.71
CA ALA A 113 -9.13 7.63 -7.02
C ALA A 113 -7.84 8.47 -7.17
N PRO A 114 -7.78 9.76 -6.78
CA PRO A 114 -6.58 10.58 -7.00
C PRO A 114 -5.31 10.02 -6.40
N TYR A 115 -5.36 9.39 -5.21
CA TYR A 115 -4.18 8.78 -4.59
C TYR A 115 -3.67 7.55 -5.33
N ILE A 116 -4.58 6.81 -5.96
CA ILE A 116 -4.24 5.65 -6.78
C ILE A 116 -3.63 6.13 -8.10
N ASP A 117 -4.20 7.17 -8.71
CA ASP A 117 -3.69 7.77 -9.94
C ASP A 117 -2.26 8.31 -9.74
N ILE A 118 -1.98 8.98 -8.61
CA ILE A 118 -0.62 9.42 -8.23
C ILE A 118 0.32 8.20 -8.12
N THR A 119 -0.13 7.12 -7.49
CA THR A 119 0.68 5.90 -7.35
C THR A 119 1.01 5.32 -8.73
N ILE A 120 0.02 5.23 -9.62
CA ILE A 120 0.20 4.72 -10.97
C ILE A 120 1.13 5.62 -11.79
N ASP A 121 0.99 6.95 -11.69
CA ASP A 121 1.87 7.89 -12.37
C ASP A 121 3.34 7.72 -11.95
N ILE A 122 3.58 7.62 -10.64
CA ILE A 122 4.93 7.39 -10.10
C ILE A 122 5.49 6.04 -10.57
N LEU A 123 4.69 4.97 -10.54
CA LEU A 123 5.12 3.66 -11.00
C LEU A 123 5.42 3.65 -12.50
N ASN A 124 4.60 4.32 -13.31
CA ASN A 124 4.85 4.46 -14.75
C ASN A 124 6.14 5.23 -15.02
N LYS A 125 6.40 6.33 -14.28
CA LYS A 125 7.67 7.08 -14.35
C LYS A 125 8.86 6.23 -13.91
N ALA A 126 8.65 5.28 -12.99
CA ALA A 126 9.65 4.30 -12.58
C ALA A 126 9.80 3.11 -13.57
N GLY A 127 9.12 3.14 -14.72
CA GLY A 127 9.21 2.12 -15.76
C GLY A 127 8.29 0.92 -15.59
N VAL A 128 7.40 0.94 -14.59
CA VAL A 128 6.39 -0.12 -14.36
C VAL A 128 5.16 0.16 -15.19
N ARG A 129 4.70 -0.81 -15.97
CA ARG A 129 3.49 -0.68 -16.78
C ARG A 129 2.28 -1.26 -16.06
N ILE A 130 1.32 -0.40 -15.74
CA ILE A 130 0.03 -0.77 -15.16
C ILE A 130 -1.05 -0.49 -16.21
N ARG A 131 -1.82 -1.53 -16.55
CA ARG A 131 -2.94 -1.41 -17.50
C ARG A 131 -4.25 -1.36 -16.73
N LYS A 132 -4.98 -0.27 -16.89
CA LYS A 132 -6.37 -0.17 -16.39
C LYS A 132 -7.29 -0.89 -17.38
N ARG A 133 -8.03 -1.89 -16.88
CA ARG A 133 -9.05 -2.64 -17.63
C ARG A 133 -10.45 -2.18 -17.20
N GLN A 134 -11.48 -2.64 -17.91
CA GLN A 134 -12.87 -2.37 -17.53
C GLN A 134 -13.15 -2.82 -16.10
N GLY A 135 -14.06 -2.13 -15.39
CA GLY A 135 -14.51 -2.50 -14.05
C GLY A 135 -13.49 -2.22 -12.94
N ASN A 136 -12.76 -1.11 -12.98
CA ASN A 136 -11.76 -0.75 -11.95
C ASN A 136 -10.75 -1.87 -11.68
N CYS A 137 -10.29 -2.53 -12.73
CA CYS A 137 -9.28 -3.58 -12.67
C CYS A 137 -7.93 -3.03 -13.12
N PHE A 138 -6.90 -3.19 -12.28
CA PHE A 138 -5.52 -2.87 -12.58
C PHE A 138 -4.76 -4.18 -12.85
N PHE A 139 -4.22 -4.28 -14.07
CA PHE A 139 -3.44 -5.44 -14.50
C PHE A 139 -1.96 -5.06 -14.57
N ILE A 140 -1.12 -5.86 -13.93
CA ILE A 140 0.31 -5.68 -13.86
C ILE A 140 0.98 -6.99 -14.28
N THR A 141 1.84 -6.93 -15.30
CA THR A 141 2.66 -8.08 -15.69
C THR A 141 3.74 -8.32 -14.64
N ALA A 142 4.08 -9.57 -14.42
CA ALA A 142 5.13 -10.00 -13.50
C ALA A 142 6.52 -9.56 -13.97
N HIS A 143 7.49 -9.64 -13.06
CA HIS A 143 8.92 -9.47 -13.34
C HIS A 143 9.29 -8.13 -14.00
N GLN A 144 8.58 -7.07 -13.68
CA GLN A 144 8.94 -5.73 -14.06
C GLN A 144 9.92 -5.16 -13.02
N GLY A 145 11.12 -4.77 -13.43
CA GLY A 145 12.05 -4.04 -12.56
C GLY A 145 11.75 -2.54 -12.58
N PHE A 146 12.09 -1.86 -11.49
CA PHE A 146 12.14 -0.40 -11.50
C PHE A 146 13.30 0.06 -12.38
N ARG A 147 13.02 1.00 -13.26
CA ARG A 147 14.03 1.77 -13.97
C ARG A 147 14.08 3.14 -13.32
N PRO A 148 15.10 3.42 -12.48
CA PRO A 148 15.16 4.70 -11.79
C PRO A 148 15.18 5.82 -12.81
N ALA A 149 14.24 6.74 -12.72
CA ALA A 149 14.30 7.98 -13.46
C ALA A 149 15.50 8.77 -12.96
N VAL A 150 16.22 9.40 -13.89
CA VAL A 150 17.43 10.17 -13.56
C VAL A 150 17.13 11.36 -12.62
N LYS A 151 15.88 11.84 -12.62
CA LYS A 151 15.44 12.95 -11.78
C LYS A 151 13.94 12.86 -11.47
N PHE A 152 13.58 12.83 -10.19
CA PHE A 152 12.19 12.98 -9.72
C PHE A 152 12.02 14.34 -9.08
N VAL A 153 11.02 15.09 -9.50
CA VAL A 153 10.58 16.31 -8.82
C VAL A 153 9.47 15.91 -7.86
N ILE A 154 9.72 16.09 -6.56
CA ILE A 154 8.72 15.86 -5.51
C ILE A 154 8.02 17.19 -5.27
N HIS A 155 6.73 17.26 -5.58
CA HIS A 155 5.91 18.44 -5.34
C HIS A 155 5.58 18.57 -3.84
N GLY A 156 5.30 19.81 -3.41
CA GLY A 156 4.86 20.09 -2.03
C GLY A 156 3.56 19.34 -1.67
N ASP A 157 3.43 19.00 -0.40
CA ASP A 157 2.22 18.37 0.14
C ASP A 157 1.18 19.43 0.50
N TYR A 158 0.22 19.64 -0.39
CA TYR A 158 -0.89 20.57 -0.16
C TYR A 158 -1.75 20.20 1.06
N SER A 159 -1.82 18.93 1.44
CA SER A 159 -2.55 18.52 2.65
C SER A 159 -1.88 19.04 3.91
N SER A 160 -0.55 19.02 3.94
CA SER A 160 0.22 19.61 5.02
C SER A 160 0.22 21.14 4.97
N ALA A 161 0.30 21.71 3.77
CA ALA A 161 0.24 23.16 3.57
C ALA A 161 -1.11 23.77 3.98
N ALA A 162 -2.21 23.01 3.87
CA ALA A 162 -3.56 23.48 4.19
C ALA A 162 -3.69 24.04 5.62
N PHE A 163 -2.93 23.50 6.59
CA PHE A 163 -2.94 24.01 7.96
C PHE A 163 -2.30 25.40 8.06
N LEU A 164 -1.22 25.64 7.32
CA LEU A 164 -0.57 26.96 7.25
C LEU A 164 -1.46 27.95 6.50
N MET A 165 -2.08 27.49 5.39
CA MET A 165 -3.02 28.32 4.63
C MET A 165 -4.23 28.71 5.49
N ALA A 166 -4.80 27.78 6.26
CA ALA A 166 -5.89 28.09 7.17
C ALA A 166 -5.46 29.06 8.28
N ALA A 167 -4.27 28.86 8.85
CA ALA A 167 -3.74 29.77 9.86
C ALA A 167 -3.54 31.20 9.31
N SER A 168 -3.04 31.31 8.08
CA SER A 168 -2.85 32.62 7.43
C SER A 168 -4.17 33.37 7.15
N CYS A 169 -5.27 32.66 7.00
CA CYS A 169 -6.60 33.28 6.88
C CYS A 169 -7.14 33.80 8.23
N LEU A 170 -6.67 33.24 9.34
CA LEU A 170 -7.15 33.59 10.68
C LEU A 170 -6.33 34.70 11.34
N VAL A 171 -5.09 34.88 10.95
CA VAL A 171 -4.17 35.93 11.47
C VAL A 171 -3.66 36.77 10.31
N LYS A 172 -3.47 38.10 10.57
CA LYS A 172 -2.92 38.98 9.57
C LYS A 172 -1.45 38.62 9.34
N SER A 173 -1.18 37.88 8.26
CA SER A 173 0.14 37.33 7.96
C SER A 173 0.36 37.26 6.45
N ASP A 174 1.61 37.31 6.05
CA ASP A 174 2.07 37.05 4.69
C ASP A 174 2.77 35.68 4.66
N VAL A 175 2.31 34.79 3.80
CA VAL A 175 2.85 33.44 3.69
C VAL A 175 3.22 33.22 2.22
N THR A 176 4.51 33.12 1.95
CA THR A 176 5.09 32.82 0.63
C THR A 176 5.61 31.39 0.56
#